data_72f2ab29be31f947f070efc4eb7295bb
#
_entry.id   72f2ab29be31f947f070efc4eb7295bb
#
_cell.length_a   1.000
_cell.length_b   1.000
_cell.length_c   1.000
_cell.angle_alpha   90.00
_cell.angle_beta   90.00
_cell.angle_gamma   90.00
#
_symmetry.space_group_name_H-M   'P 1'
#
loop_
_entity.id
_entity.type
_entity.pdbx_description
1 polymer ?
#
loop_
_entity_poly.entity_id
_entity_poly.type
_entity_poly.pdbx_seq_one_letter_code
_entity_poly.pdbx_strand_id
1 'polypeptide(L)'
;MLLQEFPEQLTNYLMNYHYKDLEVIKTVILKAKKSFNSRHEDMHYMLEDIEDEILISLKRVKKAIHDRGVKGQKETIISMQGYLMSTILSELEELYSADMRRQNMTKYNIFNGGVNFS
;
A
#
# COMPACT_ATOMS: atom_id res chain seq x y z
N MET A 1 2.62 -10.76 19.22
CA MET A 1 3.76 -10.14 18.54
C MET A 1 3.32 -8.98 17.68
N LEU A 2 4.22 -8.05 17.47
CA LEU A 2 3.94 -6.81 16.75
C LEU A 2 3.45 -7.03 15.32
N LEU A 3 3.90 -8.09 14.66
CA LEU A 3 3.63 -8.34 13.25
C LEU A 3 2.71 -9.54 12.98
N GLN A 4 2.01 -10.02 14.00
CA GLN A 4 1.18 -11.22 13.84
C GLN A 4 0.11 -11.12 12.77
N GLU A 5 -0.46 -9.93 12.60
CA GLU A 5 -1.55 -9.71 11.67
C GLU A 5 -1.10 -9.42 10.24
N PHE A 6 0.21 -9.35 10.01
CA PHE A 6 0.75 -8.95 8.73
C PHE A 6 1.05 -10.17 7.86
N PRO A 7 0.86 -10.04 6.53
CA PRO A 7 1.20 -11.13 5.60
C PRO A 7 2.68 -11.46 5.63
N GLU A 8 3.01 -12.66 5.20
CA GLU A 8 4.35 -13.22 5.36
C GLU A 8 5.46 -12.41 4.69
N GLN A 9 5.28 -12.03 3.43
CA GLN A 9 6.32 -11.27 2.72
C GLN A 9 6.56 -9.93 3.38
N LEU A 10 5.48 -9.27 3.78
CA LEU A 10 5.57 -7.99 4.45
C LEU A 10 6.27 -8.14 5.80
N THR A 11 5.88 -9.15 6.57
CA THR A 11 6.52 -9.43 7.85
C THR A 11 8.02 -9.64 7.67
N ASN A 12 8.41 -10.44 6.70
CA ASN A 12 9.83 -10.72 6.44
C ASN A 12 10.60 -9.46 6.08
N TYR A 13 10.01 -8.60 5.28
CA TYR A 13 10.63 -7.32 4.92
C TYR A 13 10.78 -6.42 6.14
N LEU A 14 9.73 -6.33 6.96
CA LEU A 14 9.69 -5.46 8.13
C LEU A 14 10.66 -5.91 9.22
N MET A 15 11.01 -7.17 9.27
CA MET A 15 11.97 -7.67 10.24
C MET A 15 13.37 -7.06 10.09
N ASN A 16 13.64 -6.39 8.98
CA ASN A 16 14.91 -5.69 8.75
C ASN A 16 14.98 -4.31 9.41
N TYR A 17 13.87 -3.84 9.96
CA TYR A 17 13.80 -2.51 10.57
C TYR A 17 14.04 -2.58 12.08
N HIS A 18 14.56 -1.49 12.63
CA HIS A 18 14.65 -1.30 14.07
C HIS A 18 13.25 -1.31 14.69
N TYR A 19 13.17 -1.75 15.94
CA TYR A 19 11.90 -1.83 16.66
C TYR A 19 11.14 -0.50 16.66
N LYS A 20 11.84 0.62 16.90
CA LYS A 20 11.19 1.93 16.92
C LYS A 20 10.60 2.31 15.57
N ASP A 21 11.34 2.04 14.51
CA ASP A 21 10.87 2.29 13.15
C ASP A 21 9.70 1.37 12.81
N LEU A 22 9.77 0.13 13.26
CA LEU A 22 8.74 -0.87 13.02
C LEU A 22 7.40 -0.45 13.61
N GLU A 23 7.40 0.12 14.82
CA GLU A 23 6.17 0.61 15.45
C GLU A 23 5.54 1.74 14.63
N VAL A 24 6.34 2.68 14.16
CA VAL A 24 5.87 3.78 13.33
C VAL A 24 5.31 3.24 12.02
N ILE A 25 6.03 2.35 11.36
CA ILE A 25 5.61 1.76 10.09
C ILE A 25 4.28 1.04 10.25
N LYS A 26 4.16 0.20 11.28
CA LYS A 26 2.92 -0.53 11.56
C LYS A 26 1.75 0.43 11.72
N THR A 27 1.94 1.48 12.51
CA THR A 27 0.90 2.48 12.76
C THR A 27 0.47 3.16 11.45
N VAL A 28 1.43 3.55 10.63
CA VAL A 28 1.14 4.21 9.35
C VAL A 28 0.38 3.28 8.42
N ILE A 29 0.81 2.03 8.30
CA ILE A 29 0.15 1.05 7.43
C ILE A 29 -1.31 0.85 7.84
N LEU A 30 -1.55 0.65 9.12
CA LEU A 30 -2.91 0.40 9.61
C LEU A 30 -3.80 1.63 9.47
N LYS A 31 -3.26 2.82 9.70
CA LYS A 31 -3.99 4.07 9.49
C LYS A 31 -4.33 4.28 8.01
N ALA A 32 -3.38 4.02 7.13
CA ALA A 32 -3.60 4.16 5.70
C ALA A 32 -4.69 3.22 5.22
N LYS A 33 -4.62 1.96 5.62
CA LYS A 33 -5.63 0.96 5.28
C LYS A 33 -7.01 1.38 5.77
N LYS A 34 -7.10 1.79 7.03
CA LYS A 34 -8.37 2.21 7.62
C LYS A 34 -8.93 3.44 6.92
N SER A 35 -8.09 4.43 6.68
CA SER A 35 -8.48 5.66 5.99
C SER A 35 -8.99 5.37 4.59
N PHE A 36 -8.26 4.54 3.86
CA PHE A 36 -8.66 4.18 2.50
C PHE A 36 -10.00 3.45 2.50
N ASN A 37 -10.13 2.41 3.32
CA ASN A 37 -11.34 1.60 3.35
C ASN A 37 -12.57 2.41 3.77
N SER A 38 -12.39 3.41 4.65
CA SER A 38 -13.50 4.24 5.08
C SER A 38 -14.03 5.16 3.97
N ARG A 39 -13.19 5.47 2.98
CA ARG A 39 -13.57 6.33 1.85
C ARG A 39 -14.09 5.54 0.65
N HIS A 40 -13.87 4.23 0.63
CA HIS A 40 -14.25 3.36 -0.48
C HIS A 40 -15.11 2.21 0.03
N GLU A 41 -16.38 2.49 0.29
CA GLU A 41 -17.30 1.53 0.89
C GLU A 41 -17.58 0.33 -0.01
N ASP A 42 -17.39 0.50 -1.30
CA ASP A 42 -17.65 -0.54 -2.29
C ASP A 42 -16.54 -1.59 -2.38
N MET A 43 -15.41 -1.34 -1.74
CA MET A 43 -14.30 -2.29 -1.75
C MET A 43 -13.46 -2.14 -0.49
N HIS A 44 -13.39 -3.20 0.29
CA HIS A 44 -12.57 -3.25 1.50
C HIS A 44 -11.36 -4.12 1.27
N TYR A 45 -10.18 -3.53 1.41
CA TYR A 45 -8.94 -4.29 1.30
C TYR A 45 -8.50 -4.82 2.66
N MET A 46 -8.09 -6.06 2.66
CA MET A 46 -7.38 -6.68 3.78
C MET A 46 -5.88 -6.50 3.54
N LEU A 47 -5.06 -6.72 4.57
CA LEU A 47 -3.61 -6.56 4.42
C LEU A 47 -3.04 -7.47 3.34
N GLU A 48 -3.58 -8.67 3.19
CA GLU A 48 -3.16 -9.61 2.16
C GLU A 48 -3.39 -9.08 0.76
N ASP A 49 -4.44 -8.28 0.59
CA ASP A 49 -4.79 -7.74 -0.72
C ASP A 49 -3.85 -6.62 -1.16
N ILE A 50 -3.19 -5.95 -0.20
CA ILE A 50 -2.40 -4.75 -0.47
C ILE A 50 -0.93 -4.91 -0.09
N GLU A 51 -0.51 -6.15 0.11
CA GLU A 51 0.86 -6.43 0.53
C GLU A 51 1.89 -5.84 -0.43
N ASP A 52 1.69 -6.04 -1.73
CA ASP A 52 2.62 -5.55 -2.74
C ASP A 52 2.70 -4.03 -2.74
N GLU A 53 1.56 -3.35 -2.60
CA GLU A 53 1.50 -1.89 -2.59
C GLU A 53 2.23 -1.32 -1.38
N ILE A 54 2.10 -1.98 -0.23
CA ILE A 54 2.83 -1.56 0.97
C ILE A 54 4.32 -1.76 0.79
N LEU A 55 4.74 -2.91 0.24
CA LEU A 55 6.15 -3.19 -0.02
C LEU A 55 6.76 -2.17 -0.97
N ILE A 56 6.06 -1.83 -2.04
CA ILE A 56 6.50 -0.81 -2.99
C ILE A 56 6.68 0.52 -2.27
N SER A 57 5.72 0.89 -1.44
CA SER A 57 5.77 2.15 -0.69
C SER A 57 6.97 2.21 0.24
N LEU A 58 7.23 1.14 0.97
CA LEU A 58 8.36 1.06 1.89
C LEU A 58 9.69 1.18 1.15
N LYS A 59 9.80 0.52 0.01
CA LYS A 59 11.03 0.59 -0.81
C LYS A 59 11.24 1.99 -1.37
N ARG A 60 10.17 2.69 -1.76
CA ARG A 60 10.26 4.07 -2.21
C ARG A 60 10.72 5.01 -1.11
N VAL A 61 10.20 4.83 0.09
CA VAL A 61 10.62 5.65 1.24
C VAL A 61 12.10 5.39 1.55
N LYS A 62 12.51 4.14 1.55
CA LYS A 62 13.90 3.78 1.79
C LYS A 62 14.82 4.44 0.78
N LYS A 63 14.45 4.41 -0.49
CA LYS A 63 15.20 5.07 -1.55
C LYS A 63 15.25 6.58 -1.36
N ALA A 64 14.14 7.19 -1.00
CA ALA A 64 14.09 8.64 -0.76
C ALA A 64 14.98 9.05 0.39
N ILE A 65 14.99 8.27 1.48
CA ILE A 65 15.89 8.53 2.62
C ILE A 65 17.35 8.46 2.18
N HIS A 66 17.69 7.44 1.41
CA HIS A 66 19.04 7.27 0.89
C HIS A 66 19.45 8.46 0.00
N ASP A 67 18.61 8.81 -0.96
CA ASP A 67 18.89 9.87 -1.93
C ASP A 67 19.07 11.23 -1.24
N ARG A 68 18.24 11.51 -0.25
CA ARG A 68 18.35 12.75 0.54
C ARG A 68 19.62 12.75 1.36
N GLY A 69 19.99 11.60 1.92
CA GLY A 69 21.23 11.46 2.69
C GLY A 69 22.45 11.77 1.85
N VAL A 70 22.46 11.34 0.59
CA VAL A 70 23.54 11.64 -0.34
C VAL A 70 23.68 13.15 -0.55
N LYS A 71 22.57 13.88 -0.50
CA LYS A 71 22.54 15.34 -0.64
C LYS A 71 22.78 16.08 0.68
N GLY A 72 23.09 15.36 1.74
CA GLY A 72 23.34 15.95 3.04
C GLY A 72 22.10 16.18 3.89
N GLN A 73 20.94 15.70 3.46
CA GLN A 73 19.70 15.82 4.21
C GLN A 73 19.40 14.50 4.92
N LYS A 74 19.60 14.48 6.23
CA LYS A 74 19.35 13.29 7.01
C LYS A 74 17.89 13.14 7.33
N GLU A 75 17.28 12.09 6.78
CA GLU A 75 15.90 11.73 7.06
C GLU A 75 15.84 10.37 7.74
N THR A 76 14.78 10.13 8.47
CA THR A 76 14.51 8.85 9.14
C THR A 76 13.12 8.39 8.77
N ILE A 77 12.79 7.15 9.13
CA ILE A 77 11.42 6.65 8.98
C ILE A 77 10.45 7.56 9.74
N ILE A 78 10.84 8.00 10.94
CA ILE A 78 9.97 8.87 11.75
C ILE A 78 9.74 10.21 11.05
N SER A 79 10.80 10.83 10.53
CA SER A 79 10.64 12.11 9.83
C SER A 79 9.89 11.97 8.51
N MET A 80 9.92 10.78 7.91
CA MET A 80 9.30 10.51 6.62
C MET A 80 7.95 9.79 6.71
N GLN A 81 7.38 9.72 7.91
CA GLN A 81 6.12 8.97 8.06
C GLN A 81 4.97 9.57 7.26
N GLY A 82 4.92 10.88 7.12
CA GLY A 82 3.91 11.52 6.26
C GLY A 82 4.10 11.14 4.79
N TYR A 83 5.34 11.08 4.34
CA TYR A 83 5.65 10.62 2.99
C TYR A 83 5.24 9.17 2.79
N LEU A 84 5.51 8.32 3.79
CA LEU A 84 5.08 6.91 3.73
C LEU A 84 3.56 6.80 3.64
N MET A 85 2.84 7.55 4.46
CA MET A 85 1.38 7.57 4.42
C MET A 85 0.87 7.95 3.04
N SER A 86 1.37 9.06 2.48
CA SER A 86 0.99 9.52 1.15
C SER A 86 1.27 8.50 0.07
N THR A 87 2.43 7.85 0.16
CA THR A 87 2.83 6.86 -0.84
C THR A 87 1.92 5.64 -0.80
N ILE A 88 1.61 5.15 0.41
CA ILE A 88 0.71 4.02 0.55
C ILE A 88 -0.67 4.37 -0.01
N LEU A 89 -1.22 5.52 0.37
CA LEU A 89 -2.54 5.92 -0.10
C LEU A 89 -2.57 6.07 -1.63
N SER A 90 -1.51 6.59 -2.21
CA SER A 90 -1.39 6.72 -3.67
C SER A 90 -1.37 5.35 -4.34
N GLU A 91 -0.62 4.39 -3.80
CA GLU A 91 -0.57 3.03 -4.34
C GLU A 91 -1.92 2.34 -4.22
N LEU A 92 -2.63 2.57 -3.12
CA LEU A 92 -3.96 1.98 -2.93
C LEU A 92 -4.97 2.58 -3.91
N GLU A 93 -4.87 3.88 -4.22
CA GLU A 93 -5.74 4.50 -5.22
C GLU A 93 -5.50 3.92 -6.61
N GLU A 94 -4.25 3.66 -6.96
CA GLU A 94 -3.92 3.02 -8.23
C GLU A 94 -4.47 1.59 -8.30
N LEU A 95 -4.31 0.84 -7.22
CA LEU A 95 -4.86 -0.52 -7.14
C LEU A 95 -6.38 -0.50 -7.28
N TYR A 96 -7.02 0.40 -6.54
CA TYR A 96 -8.47 0.56 -6.59
C TYR A 96 -8.94 0.88 -8.00
N SER A 97 -8.28 1.81 -8.67
CA SER A 97 -8.63 2.18 -10.05
C SER A 97 -8.49 0.99 -10.99
N ALA A 98 -7.43 0.21 -10.84
CA ALA A 98 -7.21 -0.98 -11.66
C ALA A 98 -8.29 -2.03 -11.40
N ASP A 99 -8.63 -2.26 -10.14
CA ASP A 99 -9.65 -3.23 -9.76
C ASP A 99 -11.03 -2.82 -10.29
N MET A 100 -11.35 -1.53 -10.19
CA MET A 100 -12.63 -1.04 -10.71
C MET A 100 -12.72 -1.14 -12.21
N ARG A 101 -11.61 -0.87 -12.91
CA ARG A 101 -11.59 -1.07 -14.37
C ARG A 101 -11.82 -2.52 -14.74
N ARG A 102 -11.20 -3.46 -14.01
CA ARG A 102 -11.40 -4.88 -14.27
C ARG A 102 -12.83 -5.29 -14.02
N GLN A 103 -13.45 -4.81 -12.94
CA GLN A 103 -14.84 -5.10 -12.65
C GLN A 103 -15.75 -4.55 -13.72
N ASN A 104 -15.51 -3.33 -14.15
CA ASN A 104 -16.32 -2.69 -15.19
C ASN A 104 -16.18 -3.43 -16.52
N MET A 105 -14.99 -3.85 -16.87
CA MET A 105 -14.77 -4.64 -18.09
C MET A 105 -15.49 -5.99 -18.02
N THR A 106 -15.43 -6.64 -16.86
CA THR A 106 -16.11 -7.92 -16.67
C THR A 106 -17.61 -7.75 -16.81
N LYS A 107 -18.18 -6.72 -16.17
CA LYS A 107 -19.60 -6.43 -16.29
C LYS A 107 -19.98 -6.13 -17.73
N TYR A 108 -19.19 -5.34 -18.41
CA TYR A 108 -19.42 -5.01 -19.80
C TYR A 108 -19.41 -6.27 -20.67
N ASN A 109 -18.40 -7.11 -20.50
CA ASN A 109 -18.28 -8.33 -21.28
C ASN A 109 -19.44 -9.29 -21.03
N ILE A 110 -19.87 -9.43 -19.78
CA ILE A 110 -21.01 -10.28 -19.45
C ILE A 110 -22.28 -9.73 -20.10
N PHE A 111 -22.47 -8.42 -19.96
CA PHE A 111 -23.66 -7.77 -20.49
C PHE A 111 -23.74 -7.85 -22.00
N ASN A 112 -22.63 -7.72 -22.69
CA ASN A 112 -22.56 -7.69 -24.15
C ASN A 112 -22.13 -9.00 -24.79
N GLY A 113 -21.77 -9.97 -23.97
CA GLY A 113 -21.09 -11.18 -24.43
C GLY A 113 -21.85 -11.98 -25.47
N GLY A 114 -23.16 -12.07 -25.34
CA GLY A 114 -23.96 -12.77 -26.31
C GLY A 114 -24.31 -11.96 -27.53
N VAL A 115 -24.03 -10.67 -27.48
CA VAL A 115 -24.46 -9.74 -28.53
C VAL A 115 -23.35 -9.45 -29.52
N ASN A 116 -22.14 -9.34 -29.02
CA ASN A 116 -21.05 -8.76 -29.79
C ASN A 116 -20.15 -9.73 -30.48
N PHE A 117 -20.28 -10.96 -30.18
CA PHE A 117 -19.30 -11.90 -30.62
C PHE A 117 -19.81 -12.88 -31.63
N SER A 118 -20.72 -12.44 -32.30
CA SER A 118 -21.18 -13.18 -33.46
C SER A 118 -20.16 -13.05 -34.58
#